data_b16439ca411c30c2113283c2630d0c6f
#
_entry.id   b16439ca411c30c2113283c2630d0c6f
#
_cell.length_a   1.000
_cell.length_b   1.000
_cell.length_c   1.000
_cell.angle_alpha   90.00
_cell.angle_beta   90.00
_cell.angle_gamma   90.00
#
_symmetry.space_group_name_H-M   'P 1'
#
loop_
_entity.id
_entity.type
_entity.pdbx_description
1 polymer ?
#
loop_
_entity_poly.entity_id
_entity_poly.type
_entity_poly.pdbx_seq_one_letter_code
_entity_poly.pdbx_strand_id
1 'polypeptide(L)'
;MTHDLVWVKLNQLNRLVSAGRTGYYFNHAKETCVVGVYHPVLGQEEREQEREEEGKEGDGSENINTNTINNDTVRFPFKDSDVICAKVREISRKPDEIYGVIERLLGPNSKKLELFARNWNVSSARKYQNWVCIGNQIQKTVIMDREISRKFDKEYPEFASTKS
;
A
#
# COMPACT_ATOMS: atom_id res chain seq x y z
N MET A 1 13.80 8.30 -1.91
CA MET A 1 13.45 8.58 -3.32
C MET A 1 11.92 8.57 -3.43
N THR A 2 11.31 9.56 -4.06
CA THR A 2 9.86 9.65 -4.24
C THR A 2 9.53 9.59 -5.72
N HIS A 3 8.44 8.93 -6.05
CA HIS A 3 7.89 8.86 -7.39
C HIS A 3 6.45 9.32 -7.39
N ASP A 4 5.98 9.83 -8.51
CA ASP A 4 4.60 10.23 -8.70
C ASP A 4 3.90 9.23 -9.62
N LEU A 5 2.67 8.87 -9.26
CA LEU A 5 1.75 8.13 -10.11
C LEU A 5 0.54 9.02 -10.36
N VAL A 6 0.17 9.20 -11.62
CA VAL A 6 -0.89 10.11 -12.03
C VAL A 6 -2.13 9.34 -12.48
N TRP A 7 -3.27 9.62 -11.86
CA TRP A 7 -4.56 9.18 -12.35
C TRP A 7 -5.18 10.24 -13.25
N VAL A 8 -5.30 9.94 -14.55
CA VAL A 8 -6.04 10.72 -15.53
C VAL A 8 -7.51 10.33 -15.47
N LYS A 9 -8.36 11.29 -15.13
CA LYS A 9 -9.80 11.09 -14.93
C LYS A 9 -10.55 11.07 -16.24
N LEU A 10 -11.22 9.99 -16.52
CA LEU A 10 -12.09 9.83 -17.67
C LEU A 10 -13.57 9.91 -17.27
N ASN A 11 -14.40 10.46 -18.16
CA ASN A 11 -15.84 10.37 -18.04
C ASN A 11 -16.36 9.02 -18.55
N GLN A 12 -17.66 8.79 -18.51
CA GLN A 12 -18.27 7.54 -18.94
C GLN A 12 -18.07 7.23 -20.43
N LEU A 13 -17.78 8.25 -21.23
CA LEU A 13 -17.49 8.14 -22.68
C LEU A 13 -15.98 7.99 -22.97
N ASN A 14 -15.15 7.71 -21.98
CA ASN A 14 -13.69 7.61 -22.08
C ASN A 14 -12.99 8.89 -22.57
N ARG A 15 -13.59 10.05 -22.33
CA ARG A 15 -12.98 11.35 -22.60
C ARG A 15 -12.48 11.97 -21.31
N LEU A 16 -11.50 12.85 -21.38
CA LEU A 16 -11.06 13.62 -20.22
C LEU A 16 -12.23 14.32 -19.55
N VAL A 17 -12.24 14.32 -18.23
CA VAL A 17 -13.19 15.10 -17.45
C VAL A 17 -12.87 16.56 -17.67
N SER A 18 -13.74 17.27 -18.42
CA SER A 18 -13.59 18.68 -18.77
C SER A 18 -14.61 19.58 -18.10
N ALA A 19 -15.57 19.01 -17.38
CA ALA A 19 -16.61 19.75 -16.70
C ALA A 19 -16.77 19.28 -15.25
N GLY A 20 -17.10 20.20 -14.37
CA GLY A 20 -17.37 19.91 -12.96
C GLY A 20 -16.43 20.62 -12.02
N ARG A 21 -16.30 20.15 -10.83
CA ARG A 21 -15.70 20.79 -9.65
C ARG A 21 -14.22 21.09 -9.81
N THR A 22 -13.84 22.30 -9.73
CA THR A 22 -12.77 22.91 -10.45
C THR A 22 -11.88 23.74 -9.58
N GLY A 23 -10.62 23.85 -9.98
CA GLY A 23 -9.76 24.94 -9.58
C GLY A 23 -10.19 26.25 -10.25
N TYR A 24 -9.59 27.34 -9.84
CA TYR A 24 -9.97 28.68 -10.30
C TYR A 24 -9.74 28.89 -11.81
N TYR A 25 -8.68 28.32 -12.36
CA TYR A 25 -8.33 28.46 -13.79
C TYR A 25 -8.43 27.17 -14.59
N PHE A 26 -8.30 26.00 -13.95
CA PHE A 26 -8.24 24.73 -14.63
C PHE A 26 -9.20 23.71 -14.05
N ASN A 27 -9.75 22.85 -14.88
CA ASN A 27 -10.46 21.67 -14.45
C ASN A 27 -9.48 20.62 -13.92
N HIS A 28 -9.79 20.03 -12.77
CA HIS A 28 -8.97 18.98 -12.18
C HIS A 28 -9.23 17.64 -12.88
N ALA A 29 -8.59 17.43 -14.04
CA ALA A 29 -8.69 16.21 -14.83
C ALA A 29 -7.73 15.11 -14.38
N LYS A 30 -6.92 15.35 -13.34
CA LYS A 30 -5.99 14.36 -12.78
C LYS A 30 -5.95 14.40 -11.26
N GLU A 31 -5.48 13.32 -10.67
CA GLU A 31 -4.97 13.26 -9.31
C GLU A 31 -3.57 12.66 -9.30
N THR A 32 -2.73 13.13 -8.41
CA THR A 32 -1.36 12.63 -8.25
C THR A 32 -1.28 11.83 -6.95
N CYS A 33 -0.72 10.64 -7.03
CA CYS A 33 -0.34 9.81 -5.91
C CYS A 33 1.18 9.89 -5.73
N VAL A 34 1.64 10.24 -4.55
CA VAL A 34 3.06 10.23 -4.22
C VAL A 34 3.42 8.86 -3.65
N VAL A 35 4.43 8.23 -4.23
CA VAL A 35 4.97 6.94 -3.79
C VAL A 35 6.35 7.18 -3.18
N GLY A 36 6.55 6.69 -1.98
CA GLY A 36 7.83 6.83 -1.28
C GLY A 36 8.14 5.61 -0.44
N VAL A 37 9.41 5.46 -0.10
CA VAL A 37 9.88 4.45 0.85
C VAL A 37 10.19 5.16 2.15
N TYR A 38 9.62 4.68 3.24
CA TYR A 38 9.93 5.15 4.57
C TYR A 38 11.07 4.29 5.14
N HIS A 39 12.15 4.96 5.51
CA HIS A 39 13.24 4.36 6.26
C HIS A 39 13.16 4.91 7.69
N PRO A 40 12.94 4.07 8.70
CA PRO A 40 13.03 4.54 10.07
C PRO A 40 14.44 5.08 10.32
N VAL A 41 14.51 6.23 10.96
CA VAL A 41 15.82 6.76 11.44
C VAL A 41 16.16 5.95 12.67
N LEU A 42 17.08 5.01 12.55
CA LEU A 42 17.62 4.28 13.70
C LEU A 42 18.27 5.27 14.67
N GLY A 43 18.02 5.09 15.97
CA GLY A 43 18.70 5.84 17.02
C GLY A 43 20.23 5.65 16.94
N GLN A 44 20.98 6.54 17.55
CA GLN A 44 22.46 6.41 17.57
C GLN A 44 22.89 5.08 18.21
N GLU A 45 22.20 4.65 19.25
CA GLU A 45 22.46 3.39 19.96
C GLU A 45 22.23 2.14 19.07
N GLU A 46 21.18 2.16 18.23
CA GLU A 46 20.91 1.06 17.29
C GLU A 46 21.93 0.99 16.16
N ARG A 47 22.44 2.15 15.70
CA ARG A 47 23.51 2.22 14.69
C ARG A 47 24.86 1.73 15.20
N GLU A 48 25.15 1.91 16.48
CA GLU A 48 26.36 1.43 17.11
C GLU A 48 26.31 -0.08 17.27
N GLN A 49 25.16 -0.66 17.63
CA GLN A 49 24.97 -2.11 17.73
C GLN A 49 25.10 -2.81 16.35
N GLU A 50 24.52 -2.25 15.29
CA GLU A 50 24.69 -2.77 13.92
C GLU A 50 26.16 -2.77 13.48
N ARG A 51 26.92 -1.71 13.81
CA ARG A 51 28.36 -1.61 13.49
C ARG A 51 29.21 -2.59 14.27
N GLU A 52 28.85 -2.88 15.52
CA GLU A 52 29.57 -3.85 16.35
C GLU A 52 29.30 -5.29 15.90
N GLU A 53 28.12 -5.58 15.36
CA GLU A 53 27.79 -6.89 14.78
C GLU A 53 28.48 -7.11 13.43
N GLU A 54 28.50 -6.10 12.54
CA GLU A 54 29.25 -6.18 11.26
C GLU A 54 30.77 -6.33 11.46
N GLY A 55 31.33 -5.81 12.54
CA GLY A 55 32.75 -5.92 12.86
C GLY A 55 33.21 -7.30 13.39
N LYS A 56 32.28 -8.22 13.70
CA LYS A 56 32.58 -9.54 14.26
C LYS A 56 32.50 -10.71 13.27
N GLU A 57 32.04 -10.49 12.07
CA GLU A 57 32.01 -11.52 11.02
C GLU A 57 33.24 -11.48 10.11
N GLY A 58 34.33 -11.97 10.65
CA GLY A 58 35.53 -12.36 9.91
C GLY A 58 35.89 -13.78 10.26
N ASP A 59 35.36 -14.72 9.56
CA ASP A 59 35.84 -16.03 9.12
C ASP A 59 34.76 -17.14 9.18
N GLY A 60 34.43 -17.68 8.01
CA GLY A 60 34.05 -19.09 7.83
C GLY A 60 32.59 -19.48 7.91
N SER A 61 32.04 -19.75 6.73
CA SER A 61 30.93 -20.68 6.40
C SER A 61 29.49 -20.16 6.51
N GLU A 62 28.90 -20.24 5.34
CA GLU A 62 27.47 -20.15 4.96
C GLU A 62 26.47 -20.60 6.03
N ASN A 63 25.67 -19.66 6.51
CA ASN A 63 24.27 -19.88 6.86
C ASN A 63 23.49 -18.59 6.67
N ILE A 64 22.79 -18.53 5.55
CA ILE A 64 21.92 -17.42 5.15
C ILE A 64 20.69 -17.43 6.04
N ASN A 65 20.69 -16.65 7.11
CA ASN A 65 19.50 -16.23 7.81
C ASN A 65 19.68 -14.76 8.28
N THR A 66 19.79 -13.87 7.32
CA THR A 66 19.81 -12.43 7.61
C THR A 66 18.51 -11.82 7.16
N ASN A 67 17.62 -11.52 8.11
CA ASN A 67 16.59 -10.50 7.96
C ASN A 67 17.21 -9.09 7.98
N THR A 68 18.38 -8.92 7.43
CA THR A 68 18.97 -7.62 7.19
C THR A 68 18.29 -7.05 5.95
N ILE A 69 17.42 -6.06 6.13
CA ILE A 69 16.88 -5.25 5.05
C ILE A 69 18.08 -4.45 4.49
N ASN A 70 18.84 -5.07 3.62
CA ASN A 70 19.86 -4.40 2.84
C ASN A 70 19.15 -3.36 1.96
N ASN A 71 19.44 -2.08 2.20
CA ASN A 71 18.83 -0.90 1.56
C ASN A 71 18.96 -0.85 0.03
N ASP A 72 19.59 -1.82 -0.61
CA ASP A 72 19.91 -1.77 -2.05
C ASP A 72 19.08 -2.69 -2.95
N THR A 73 18.14 -3.46 -2.42
CA THR A 73 17.44 -4.42 -3.28
C THR A 73 15.97 -4.60 -3.00
N VAL A 74 15.20 -3.50 -2.92
CA VAL A 74 13.82 -3.62 -3.37
C VAL A 74 13.86 -3.66 -4.90
N ARG A 75 14.25 -4.81 -5.45
CA ARG A 75 14.08 -5.10 -6.87
C ARG A 75 12.59 -5.22 -7.13
N PHE A 76 11.97 -4.14 -7.58
CA PHE A 76 10.67 -4.21 -8.21
C PHE A 76 10.83 -5.03 -9.50
N PRO A 77 10.32 -6.26 -9.58
CA PRO A 77 10.56 -7.14 -10.72
C PRO A 77 9.88 -6.61 -11.99
N PHE A 78 8.98 -5.65 -11.86
CA PHE A 78 8.23 -5.07 -12.96
C PHE A 78 8.24 -3.54 -12.88
N LYS A 79 8.42 -2.91 -14.03
CA LYS A 79 8.19 -1.47 -14.20
C LYS A 79 6.75 -1.30 -14.67
N ASP A 80 5.92 -0.71 -13.82
CA ASP A 80 4.57 -0.30 -14.18
C ASP A 80 4.59 1.11 -14.79
N SER A 81 3.51 1.47 -15.49
CA SER A 81 3.32 2.84 -15.94
C SER A 81 3.03 3.73 -14.73
N ASP A 82 3.57 4.93 -14.73
CA ASP A 82 3.27 5.99 -13.76
C ASP A 82 1.95 6.73 -14.07
N VAL A 83 1.18 6.25 -15.04
CA VAL A 83 -0.11 6.82 -15.45
C VAL A 83 -1.20 5.77 -15.42
N ILE A 84 -2.30 6.08 -14.75
CA ILE A 84 -3.55 5.32 -14.78
C ILE A 84 -4.61 6.17 -15.49
N CYS A 85 -5.21 5.65 -16.54
CA CYS A 85 -6.38 6.25 -17.20
C CYS A 85 -7.63 5.48 -16.76
N ALA A 86 -8.47 6.07 -15.92
CA ALA A 86 -9.65 5.39 -15.39
C ALA A 86 -10.84 6.34 -15.23
N LYS A 87 -12.05 5.75 -15.32
CA LYS A 87 -13.31 6.50 -15.18
C LYS A 87 -13.50 6.97 -13.76
N VAL A 88 -14.01 8.19 -13.63
CA VAL A 88 -14.53 8.70 -12.36
C VAL A 88 -15.81 7.94 -12.01
N ARG A 89 -15.91 7.51 -10.76
CA ARG A 89 -17.05 6.83 -10.20
C ARG A 89 -17.62 7.63 -9.02
N GLU A 90 -17.85 7.00 -7.90
CA GLU A 90 -18.37 7.66 -6.69
C GLU A 90 -17.41 8.73 -6.16
N ILE A 91 -17.93 9.66 -5.38
CA ILE A 91 -17.12 10.75 -4.80
C ILE A 91 -15.98 10.18 -3.97
N SER A 92 -14.78 10.67 -4.22
CA SER A 92 -13.53 10.25 -3.57
C SER A 92 -13.10 8.82 -3.85
N ARG A 93 -13.79 8.05 -4.70
CA ARG A 93 -13.36 6.72 -5.10
C ARG A 93 -12.16 6.81 -6.03
N LYS A 94 -11.07 6.18 -5.65
CA LYS A 94 -9.86 6.03 -6.47
C LYS A 94 -10.02 4.89 -7.48
N PRO A 95 -9.24 4.88 -8.57
CA PRO A 95 -9.31 3.79 -9.55
C PRO A 95 -8.93 2.46 -8.92
N ASP A 96 -9.66 1.39 -9.27
CA ASP A 96 -9.38 0.05 -8.73
C ASP A 96 -8.04 -0.50 -9.25
N GLU A 97 -7.55 0.03 -10.35
CA GLU A 97 -6.28 -0.31 -10.98
C GLU A 97 -5.09 -0.09 -10.03
N ILE A 98 -5.20 0.85 -9.08
CA ILE A 98 -4.14 1.13 -8.10
C ILE A 98 -3.80 -0.09 -7.23
N TYR A 99 -4.79 -0.92 -6.89
CA TYR A 99 -4.55 -2.13 -6.11
C TYR A 99 -3.67 -3.11 -6.89
N GLY A 100 -3.93 -3.27 -8.19
CA GLY A 100 -3.10 -4.10 -9.07
C GLY A 100 -1.66 -3.58 -9.21
N VAL A 101 -1.48 -2.26 -9.28
CA VAL A 101 -0.15 -1.64 -9.28
C VAL A 101 0.59 -1.96 -7.98
N ILE A 102 -0.05 -1.77 -6.82
CA ILE A 102 0.53 -2.07 -5.51
C ILE A 102 0.90 -3.55 -5.39
N GLU A 103 0.03 -4.47 -5.87
CA GLU A 103 0.32 -5.90 -5.86
C GLU A 103 1.54 -6.27 -6.71
N ARG A 104 1.70 -5.65 -7.87
CA ARG A 104 2.87 -5.89 -8.73
C ARG A 104 4.15 -5.29 -8.17
N LEU A 105 4.05 -4.14 -7.51
CA LEU A 105 5.20 -3.48 -6.87
C LEU A 105 5.70 -4.25 -5.65
N LEU A 106 4.79 -4.68 -4.77
CA LEU A 106 5.15 -5.24 -3.47
C LEU A 106 5.12 -6.78 -3.43
N GLY A 107 4.47 -7.38 -4.43
CA GLY A 107 4.23 -8.83 -4.45
C GLY A 107 3.04 -9.26 -3.58
N PRO A 108 2.50 -10.47 -3.84
CA PRO A 108 1.28 -10.96 -3.19
C PRO A 108 1.46 -11.27 -1.69
N ASN A 109 2.68 -11.55 -1.26
CA ASN A 109 2.98 -11.93 0.14
C ASN A 109 3.17 -10.73 1.07
N SER A 110 3.31 -9.52 0.54
CA SER A 110 3.48 -8.32 1.35
C SER A 110 2.21 -7.97 2.10
N LYS A 111 2.34 -7.50 3.33
CA LYS A 111 1.22 -6.98 4.14
C LYS A 111 0.91 -5.55 3.71
N LYS A 112 -0.36 -5.26 3.49
CA LYS A 112 -0.82 -3.98 2.95
C LYS A 112 -1.90 -3.40 3.86
N LEU A 113 -1.80 -2.11 4.10
CA LEU A 113 -2.74 -1.36 4.94
C LEU A 113 -3.35 -0.22 4.14
N GLU A 114 -4.67 -0.16 4.09
CA GLU A 114 -5.42 0.97 3.56
C GLU A 114 -6.08 1.74 4.69
N LEU A 115 -5.70 3.00 4.82
CA LEU A 115 -6.31 3.94 5.76
C LEU A 115 -7.43 4.73 5.08
N PHE A 116 -8.44 5.12 5.87
CA PHE A 116 -9.62 5.87 5.41
C PHE A 116 -10.45 5.13 4.36
N ALA A 117 -10.44 3.79 4.43
CA ALA A 117 -11.18 2.93 3.52
C ALA A 117 -12.69 3.19 3.57
N ARG A 118 -13.36 2.95 2.46
CA ARG A 118 -14.82 2.93 2.30
C ARG A 118 -15.26 1.57 1.77
N ASN A 119 -16.55 1.29 1.79
CA ASN A 119 -17.09 -0.02 1.38
C ASN A 119 -16.61 -0.48 -0.01
N TRP A 120 -16.52 0.41 -0.99
CA TRP A 120 -16.01 0.08 -2.32
C TRP A 120 -14.51 -0.23 -2.34
N ASN A 121 -13.71 0.40 -1.46
CA ASN A 121 -12.29 0.08 -1.31
C ASN A 121 -12.12 -1.35 -0.82
N VAL A 122 -12.89 -1.75 0.19
CA VAL A 122 -12.92 -3.11 0.71
C VAL A 122 -13.24 -4.11 -0.40
N SER A 123 -14.23 -3.82 -1.24
CA SER A 123 -14.60 -4.69 -2.37
C SER A 123 -13.47 -4.83 -3.39
N SER A 124 -12.70 -3.78 -3.62
CA SER A 124 -11.54 -3.80 -4.53
C SER A 124 -10.36 -4.55 -3.92
N ALA A 125 -10.05 -4.30 -2.66
CA ALA A 125 -8.97 -4.95 -1.94
C ALA A 125 -9.23 -6.47 -1.72
N ARG A 126 -10.50 -6.90 -1.59
CA ARG A 126 -10.89 -8.33 -1.44
C ARG A 126 -10.47 -9.22 -2.62
N LYS A 127 -10.14 -8.64 -3.76
CA LYS A 127 -9.60 -9.41 -4.91
C LYS A 127 -8.19 -9.93 -4.65
N TYR A 128 -7.53 -9.39 -3.63
CA TYR A 128 -6.15 -9.67 -3.28
C TYR A 128 -6.05 -10.16 -1.83
N GLN A 129 -4.91 -10.73 -1.49
CA GLN A 129 -4.62 -11.22 -0.13
C GLN A 129 -3.79 -10.21 0.66
N ASN A 130 -3.75 -10.40 1.98
CA ASN A 130 -2.86 -9.65 2.89
C ASN A 130 -3.15 -8.14 2.96
N TRP A 131 -4.41 -7.75 2.77
CA TRP A 131 -4.88 -6.39 2.98
C TRP A 131 -5.59 -6.24 4.32
N VAL A 132 -5.38 -5.11 4.96
CA VAL A 132 -6.16 -4.63 6.10
C VAL A 132 -6.73 -3.27 5.72
N CYS A 133 -8.05 -3.12 5.82
CA CYS A 133 -8.75 -1.88 5.50
C CYS A 133 -9.33 -1.28 6.78
N ILE A 134 -8.98 -0.04 7.08
CA ILE A 134 -9.44 0.72 8.24
C ILE A 134 -10.07 2.03 7.76
N GLY A 135 -11.27 2.33 8.24
CA GLY A 135 -11.96 3.57 7.92
C GLY A 135 -13.24 3.75 8.71
N ASN A 136 -13.63 5.00 8.96
CA ASN A 136 -14.84 5.34 9.69
C ASN A 136 -16.14 5.19 8.88
N GLN A 137 -16.03 4.92 7.58
CA GLN A 137 -17.17 4.73 6.66
C GLN A 137 -17.32 3.27 6.19
N ILE A 138 -16.58 2.36 6.78
CA ILE A 138 -16.79 0.93 6.66
C ILE A 138 -17.50 0.43 7.92
N GLN A 139 -18.45 -0.48 7.77
CA GLN A 139 -19.25 -0.98 8.90
C GLN A 139 -18.41 -1.74 9.92
N LYS A 140 -17.29 -2.34 9.47
CA LYS A 140 -16.38 -3.15 10.30
C LYS A 140 -14.97 -3.07 9.73
N THR A 141 -13.95 -3.14 10.58
CA THR A 141 -12.57 -3.39 10.14
C THR A 141 -12.50 -4.68 9.35
N VAL A 142 -11.90 -4.63 8.18
CA VAL A 142 -11.77 -5.79 7.31
C VAL A 142 -10.31 -6.22 7.25
N ILE A 143 -10.04 -7.41 7.76
CA ILE A 143 -8.71 -8.01 7.81
C ILE A 143 -8.71 -9.21 6.88
N MET A 144 -8.00 -9.10 5.76
CA MET A 144 -7.86 -10.16 4.75
C MET A 144 -6.57 -10.96 4.94
N ASP A 145 -5.67 -10.48 5.79
CA ASP A 145 -4.49 -11.22 6.23
C ASP A 145 -4.87 -12.24 7.30
N ARG A 146 -4.60 -13.53 7.03
CA ARG A 146 -4.99 -14.63 7.93
C ARG A 146 -4.24 -14.62 9.25
N GLU A 147 -2.98 -14.24 9.24
CA GLU A 147 -2.16 -14.20 10.45
C GLU A 147 -2.60 -13.05 11.36
N ILE A 148 -2.74 -11.85 10.81
CA ILE A 148 -3.24 -10.68 11.54
C ILE A 148 -4.65 -10.95 12.06
N SER A 149 -5.51 -11.55 11.25
CA SER A 149 -6.87 -11.91 11.66
C SER A 149 -6.89 -12.84 12.88
N ARG A 150 -6.04 -13.89 12.89
CA ARG A 150 -5.96 -14.81 14.03
C ARG A 150 -5.44 -14.13 15.30
N LYS A 151 -4.43 -13.27 15.18
CA LYS A 151 -3.91 -12.51 16.32
C LYS A 151 -4.99 -11.57 16.88
N PHE A 152 -5.67 -10.85 16.00
CA PHE A 152 -6.76 -9.94 16.36
C PHE A 152 -7.90 -10.67 17.08
N ASP A 153 -8.35 -11.81 16.55
CA ASP A 153 -9.44 -12.60 17.15
C ASP A 153 -9.08 -13.18 18.53
N LYS A 154 -7.79 -13.49 18.73
CA LYS A 154 -7.29 -13.97 20.02
C LYS A 154 -7.24 -12.85 21.06
N GLU A 155 -6.84 -11.66 20.65
CA GLU A 155 -6.67 -10.50 21.56
C GLU A 155 -8.01 -9.79 21.83
N TYR A 156 -8.91 -9.79 20.84
CA TYR A 156 -10.21 -9.11 20.90
C TYR A 156 -11.37 -10.05 20.53
N PRO A 157 -11.65 -11.06 21.34
CA PRO A 157 -12.66 -12.08 21.02
C PRO A 157 -14.08 -11.51 20.88
N GLU A 158 -14.38 -10.38 21.53
CA GLU A 158 -15.65 -9.68 21.43
C GLU A 158 -15.96 -9.15 20.04
N PHE A 159 -14.94 -8.92 19.20
CA PHE A 159 -15.08 -8.48 17.80
C PHE A 159 -15.00 -9.63 16.80
N ALA A 160 -14.63 -10.83 17.22
CA ALA A 160 -14.46 -11.99 16.33
C ALA A 160 -15.79 -12.46 15.69
N SER A 161 -16.89 -12.32 16.42
CA SER A 161 -18.24 -12.75 16.00
C SER A 161 -18.87 -11.86 14.92
N THR A 162 -18.23 -10.76 14.55
CA THR A 162 -18.77 -9.77 13.59
C THR A 162 -18.26 -9.94 12.17
N LYS A 163 -17.55 -11.04 11.89
CA LYS A 163 -17.07 -11.38 10.53
C LYS A 163 -18.17 -12.03 9.71
N SER A 164 -18.59 -11.38 8.68
CA SER A 164 -19.44 -11.92 7.60
C SER A 164 -18.73 -11.81 6.27
#